data_9dc2d29040de8bbb1fe5ace0e0428c58
#
_entry.id   9dc2d29040de8bbb1fe5ace0e0428c58
#
_cell.length_a   1.000
_cell.length_b   1.000
_cell.length_c   1.000
_cell.angle_alpha   90.00
_cell.angle_beta   90.00
_cell.angle_gamma   90.00
#
_symmetry.space_group_name_H-M   'P 1'
#
loop_
_entity.id
_entity.type
_entity.pdbx_description
1 polymer ?
#
loop_
_entity_poly.entity_id
_entity_poly.type
_entity_poly.pdbx_seq_one_letter_code
_entity_poly.pdbx_strand_id
1 'polypeptide(L)'
;MSELIERSNSIKFYHDCDFNLESTYFDAKKKLFELTFSINQASYDVPIEYEEWKIKCEETIDFRGFNNKILLPYIKIEIIEKHPLLLEYQEGKTDFFIKDAPLNLNEFYGEISMILEKEFGNWIKLDDLFWNLEDCFTKDKEKYLAISDSLLETVKTICGKYNIHYRSGKRQTGKDLGFYNKPNSKLLIFGNTDVCPNHYNFKQHYVIAKNFEFERIK
;
A
#
# COMPACT_ATOMS: atom_id res chain seq x y z
N MET A 1 4.45 2.90 -21.54
CA MET A 1 3.31 2.66 -20.60
C MET A 1 2.50 1.54 -21.22
N SER A 2 1.85 0.64 -20.48
CA SER A 2 1.09 -0.42 -21.15
C SER A 2 -0.20 0.15 -21.73
N GLU A 3 -0.64 -0.41 -22.87
CA GLU A 3 -1.89 -0.04 -23.53
C GLU A 3 -3.09 -0.11 -22.57
N LEU A 4 -3.14 -1.11 -21.71
CA LEU A 4 -4.23 -1.25 -20.72
C LEU A 4 -4.28 -0.07 -19.74
N ILE A 5 -3.14 0.40 -19.24
CA ILE A 5 -3.06 1.54 -18.32
C ILE A 5 -3.52 2.83 -19.04
N GLU A 6 -3.05 3.06 -20.26
CA GLU A 6 -3.44 4.24 -21.04
C GLU A 6 -4.95 4.25 -21.30
N ARG A 7 -5.51 3.10 -21.67
CA ARG A 7 -6.94 2.95 -21.91
C ARG A 7 -7.77 3.12 -20.64
N SER A 8 -7.34 2.54 -19.50
CA SER A 8 -8.07 2.66 -18.24
C SER A 8 -8.16 4.10 -17.73
N ASN A 9 -7.26 4.96 -18.17
CA ASN A 9 -7.26 6.39 -17.85
C ASN A 9 -8.08 7.24 -18.84
N SER A 10 -8.64 6.64 -19.91
CA SER A 10 -9.51 7.36 -20.83
C SER A 10 -10.93 7.50 -20.27
N ILE A 11 -11.57 8.64 -20.57
CA ILE A 11 -12.95 8.92 -20.14
C ILE A 11 -13.95 7.85 -20.66
N LYS A 12 -13.76 7.39 -21.89
CA LYS A 12 -14.60 6.35 -22.48
C LYS A 12 -14.53 5.03 -21.73
N PHE A 13 -13.31 4.60 -21.41
CA PHE A 13 -13.10 3.37 -20.65
C PHE A 13 -13.73 3.47 -19.26
N TYR A 14 -13.52 4.59 -18.59
CA TYR A 14 -14.00 4.82 -17.25
C TYR A 14 -15.53 4.77 -17.12
N HIS A 15 -16.25 5.29 -18.08
CA HIS A 15 -17.72 5.33 -18.04
C HIS A 15 -18.42 4.09 -18.60
N ASP A 16 -17.78 3.39 -19.52
CA ASP A 16 -18.44 2.40 -20.38
C ASP A 16 -17.89 0.99 -20.22
N CYS A 17 -16.96 0.75 -19.32
CA CYS A 17 -16.34 -0.56 -19.16
C CYS A 17 -16.61 -1.23 -17.82
N ASP A 18 -17.00 -2.50 -17.90
CA ASP A 18 -17.00 -3.42 -16.77
C ASP A 18 -15.68 -4.19 -16.71
N PHE A 19 -15.10 -4.24 -15.55
CA PHE A 19 -13.85 -4.91 -15.30
C PHE A 19 -14.07 -6.11 -14.35
N ASN A 20 -13.88 -7.33 -14.87
CA ASN A 20 -14.10 -8.54 -14.10
C ASN A 20 -12.80 -9.29 -13.84
N LEU A 21 -12.54 -9.61 -12.59
CA LEU A 21 -11.45 -10.51 -12.23
C LEU A 21 -11.89 -11.96 -12.51
N GLU A 22 -11.24 -12.62 -13.46
CA GLU A 22 -11.55 -14.00 -13.86
C GLU A 22 -10.74 -15.01 -13.04
N SER A 23 -9.45 -14.73 -12.83
CA SER A 23 -8.60 -15.61 -12.06
C SER A 23 -7.41 -14.91 -11.44
N THR A 24 -6.89 -15.52 -10.37
CA THR A 24 -5.62 -15.16 -9.74
C THR A 24 -4.78 -16.42 -9.56
N TYR A 25 -3.48 -16.29 -9.74
CA TYR A 25 -2.52 -17.35 -9.48
C TYR A 25 -1.30 -16.80 -8.76
N PHE A 26 -0.86 -17.44 -7.69
CA PHE A 26 0.34 -17.06 -6.96
C PHE A 26 1.30 -18.23 -6.80
N ASP A 27 2.51 -18.08 -7.32
CA ASP A 27 3.63 -18.98 -7.11
C ASP A 27 4.61 -18.36 -6.11
N ALA A 28 4.53 -18.83 -4.86
CA ALA A 28 5.37 -18.31 -3.77
C ALA A 28 6.88 -18.58 -4.00
N LYS A 29 7.25 -19.66 -4.69
CA LYS A 29 8.65 -19.99 -4.96
C LYS A 29 9.27 -19.05 -5.98
N LYS A 30 8.51 -18.73 -7.03
CA LYS A 30 8.92 -17.80 -8.09
C LYS A 30 8.64 -16.35 -7.72
N LYS A 31 7.87 -16.10 -6.65
CA LYS A 31 7.35 -14.77 -6.31
C LYS A 31 6.61 -14.13 -7.48
N LEU A 32 5.82 -14.94 -8.16
CA LEU A 32 5.03 -14.53 -9.32
C LEU A 32 3.56 -14.49 -8.92
N PHE A 33 2.91 -13.35 -9.17
CA PHE A 33 1.47 -13.21 -9.04
C PHE A 33 0.88 -12.86 -10.41
N GLU A 34 -0.09 -13.63 -10.85
CA GLU A 34 -0.77 -13.43 -12.13
C GLU A 34 -2.25 -13.12 -11.89
N LEU A 35 -2.74 -12.16 -12.64
CA LEU A 35 -4.14 -11.71 -12.65
C LEU A 35 -4.66 -11.85 -14.07
N THR A 36 -5.84 -12.45 -14.23
CA THR A 36 -6.56 -12.47 -15.52
C THR A 36 -7.88 -11.72 -15.36
N PHE A 37 -8.13 -10.79 -16.26
CA PHE A 37 -9.32 -9.96 -16.28
C PHE A 37 -10.03 -10.05 -17.61
N SER A 38 -11.36 -9.99 -17.57
CA SER A 38 -12.16 -9.68 -18.73
C SER A 38 -12.66 -8.23 -18.64
N ILE A 39 -12.65 -7.56 -19.78
CA ILE A 39 -13.16 -6.20 -19.95
C ILE A 39 -14.28 -6.25 -20.94
N ASN A 40 -15.46 -5.76 -20.54
CA ASN A 40 -16.60 -5.60 -21.40
C ASN A 40 -16.86 -4.11 -21.59
N GLN A 41 -16.67 -3.63 -22.81
CA GLN A 41 -17.03 -2.26 -23.15
C GLN A 41 -18.47 -2.25 -23.65
N ALA A 42 -19.37 -1.61 -22.91
CA ALA A 42 -20.75 -1.39 -23.31
C ALA A 42 -20.92 0.11 -23.63
N SER A 43 -20.96 0.44 -24.91
CA SER A 43 -21.41 1.77 -25.35
C SER A 43 -22.77 1.64 -25.97
N TYR A 44 -23.65 2.60 -25.73
CA TYR A 44 -25.00 2.61 -26.31
C TYR A 44 -25.01 2.62 -27.86
N ASP A 45 -23.90 3.04 -28.48
CA ASP A 45 -23.78 3.22 -29.94
C ASP A 45 -22.71 2.27 -30.57
N VAL A 46 -22.06 1.40 -29.82
CA VAL A 46 -20.97 0.52 -30.32
C VAL A 46 -21.21 -0.91 -29.85
N PRO A 47 -20.90 -1.93 -30.67
CA PRO A 47 -20.95 -3.33 -30.25
C PRO A 47 -20.10 -3.55 -28.99
N ILE A 48 -20.58 -4.41 -28.11
CA ILE A 48 -19.82 -4.83 -26.90
C ILE A 48 -18.51 -5.45 -27.37
N GLU A 49 -17.41 -4.79 -27.09
CA GLU A 49 -16.08 -5.35 -27.26
C GLU A 49 -15.68 -6.12 -25.99
N TYR A 50 -15.39 -7.39 -26.16
CA TYR A 50 -14.88 -8.24 -25.09
C TYR A 50 -13.39 -8.39 -25.26
N GLU A 51 -12.64 -8.10 -24.20
CA GLU A 51 -11.20 -8.30 -24.16
C GLU A 51 -10.81 -9.10 -22.92
N GLU A 52 -9.76 -9.86 -23.04
CA GLU A 52 -9.17 -10.58 -21.91
C GLU A 52 -7.70 -10.19 -21.78
N TRP A 53 -7.33 -9.80 -20.57
CA TRP A 53 -5.99 -9.33 -20.25
C TRP A 53 -5.38 -10.14 -19.12
N LYS A 54 -4.08 -10.37 -19.21
CA LYS A 54 -3.26 -10.95 -18.18
C LYS A 54 -2.24 -9.96 -17.67
N ILE A 55 -2.10 -9.85 -16.35
CA ILE A 55 -1.05 -9.07 -15.71
C ILE A 55 -0.16 -10.03 -14.94
N LYS A 56 1.13 -10.03 -15.27
CA LYS A 56 2.15 -10.78 -14.55
C LYS A 56 2.91 -9.80 -13.65
N CYS A 57 2.94 -10.10 -12.36
CA CYS A 57 3.63 -9.32 -11.34
C CYS A 57 4.83 -10.14 -10.87
N GLU A 58 6.03 -9.70 -11.24
CA GLU A 58 7.26 -10.41 -10.93
C GLU A 58 7.95 -9.86 -9.68
N GLU A 59 8.62 -10.74 -8.95
CA GLU A 59 9.20 -10.45 -7.64
C GLU A 59 8.17 -9.81 -6.71
N THR A 60 6.96 -10.40 -6.70
CA THR A 60 5.85 -9.96 -5.85
C THR A 60 6.23 -10.03 -4.38
N ILE A 61 5.94 -8.96 -3.68
CA ILE A 61 6.24 -8.76 -2.26
C ILE A 61 4.95 -8.92 -1.44
N ASP A 62 3.89 -8.24 -1.88
CA ASP A 62 2.59 -8.23 -1.20
C ASP A 62 1.47 -8.00 -2.21
N PHE A 63 0.26 -8.44 -1.89
CA PHE A 63 -0.94 -8.17 -2.66
C PHE A 63 -2.18 -8.26 -1.79
N ARG A 64 -3.21 -7.51 -2.16
CA ARG A 64 -4.45 -7.45 -1.39
C ARG A 64 -5.67 -7.33 -2.29
N GLY A 65 -6.77 -7.95 -1.84
CA GLY A 65 -8.11 -7.66 -2.35
C GLY A 65 -8.60 -8.59 -3.48
N PHE A 66 -7.79 -9.51 -3.96
CA PHE A 66 -8.14 -10.38 -5.11
C PHE A 66 -8.80 -11.71 -4.71
N ASN A 67 -9.56 -11.73 -3.62
CA ASN A 67 -10.14 -12.96 -3.07
C ASN A 67 -11.53 -13.28 -3.63
N ASN A 68 -12.17 -12.35 -4.32
CA ASN A 68 -13.53 -12.50 -4.82
C ASN A 68 -13.60 -12.08 -6.30
N LYS A 69 -14.51 -12.69 -7.05
CA LYS A 69 -14.89 -12.20 -8.38
C LYS A 69 -15.59 -10.86 -8.19
N ILE A 70 -14.89 -9.78 -8.39
CA ILE A 70 -15.40 -8.44 -8.18
C ILE A 70 -15.68 -7.82 -9.54
N LEU A 71 -16.93 -7.49 -9.77
CA LEU A 71 -17.32 -6.49 -10.75
C LEU A 71 -16.82 -5.15 -10.21
N LEU A 72 -15.86 -4.59 -10.87
CA LEU A 72 -15.35 -3.26 -10.55
C LEU A 72 -15.71 -2.31 -11.68
N PRO A 73 -16.89 -1.68 -11.64
CA PRO A 73 -17.20 -0.60 -12.57
C PRO A 73 -16.29 0.59 -12.27
N TYR A 74 -15.91 1.33 -13.28
CA TYR A 74 -15.15 2.57 -13.13
C TYR A 74 -13.74 2.39 -12.53
N ILE A 75 -12.97 1.44 -13.09
CA ILE A 75 -11.60 1.20 -12.62
C ILE A 75 -10.59 2.05 -13.38
N LYS A 76 -9.68 2.63 -12.60
CA LYS A 76 -8.37 3.09 -13.05
C LYS A 76 -7.30 2.13 -12.57
N ILE A 77 -6.32 1.92 -13.43
CA ILE A 77 -5.14 1.10 -13.12
C ILE A 77 -3.93 2.03 -13.17
N GLU A 78 -3.16 2.06 -12.10
CA GLU A 78 -1.96 2.88 -12.02
C GLU A 78 -0.77 2.09 -11.46
N ILE A 79 0.43 2.40 -11.97
CA ILE A 79 1.69 1.95 -11.37
C ILE A 79 2.31 3.16 -10.69
N ILE A 80 2.48 3.05 -9.39
CA ILE A 80 2.97 4.13 -8.53
C ILE A 80 4.32 3.73 -7.94
N GLU A 81 5.30 4.64 -8.03
CA GLU A 81 6.66 4.41 -7.51
C GLU A 81 6.88 5.03 -6.12
N LYS A 82 6.00 5.93 -5.69
CA LYS A 82 6.04 6.58 -4.38
C LYS A 82 4.66 6.51 -3.75
N HIS A 83 4.50 5.71 -2.70
CA HIS A 83 3.23 5.52 -2.02
C HIS A 83 3.47 5.11 -0.57
N PRO A 84 2.59 5.46 0.39
CA PRO A 84 2.74 5.04 1.78
C PRO A 84 2.98 3.54 1.98
N LEU A 85 2.30 2.67 1.23
CA LEU A 85 2.52 1.22 1.26
C LEU A 85 3.93 0.77 0.85
N LEU A 86 4.69 1.61 0.16
CA LEU A 86 6.05 1.30 -0.28
C LEU A 86 7.12 1.75 0.71
N LEU A 87 6.79 2.61 1.68
CA LEU A 87 7.75 3.15 2.65
C LEU A 87 8.47 2.04 3.41
N GLU A 88 7.74 1.00 3.77
CA GLU A 88 8.32 -0.15 4.47
C GLU A 88 9.45 -0.86 3.70
N TYR A 89 9.40 -0.82 2.37
CA TYR A 89 10.31 -1.53 1.48
C TYR A 89 11.37 -0.65 0.83
N GLN A 90 11.10 0.63 0.68
CA GLN A 90 11.96 1.58 -0.05
C GLN A 90 12.83 2.43 0.85
N GLU A 91 12.41 2.67 2.08
CA GLU A 91 13.10 3.59 2.98
C GLU A 91 14.03 2.89 3.97
N GLY A 92 14.97 3.66 4.50
CA GLY A 92 15.72 3.29 5.69
C GLY A 92 14.81 3.28 6.92
N LYS A 93 15.20 2.50 7.92
CA LYS A 93 14.51 2.44 9.21
C LYS A 93 15.48 2.80 10.33
N THR A 94 15.00 3.58 11.28
CA THR A 94 15.76 3.94 12.46
C THR A 94 15.27 3.13 13.66
N ASP A 95 16.20 2.50 14.37
CA ASP A 95 15.91 1.90 15.66
C ASP A 95 15.40 2.99 16.60
N PHE A 96 14.23 2.81 17.17
CA PHE A 96 13.60 3.77 18.04
C PHE A 96 13.10 3.08 19.30
N PHE A 97 13.44 3.66 20.45
CA PHE A 97 13.15 3.06 21.74
C PHE A 97 12.33 4.03 22.58
N ILE A 98 11.16 3.59 23.02
CA ILE A 98 10.28 4.34 23.89
C ILE A 98 10.37 3.77 25.30
N LYS A 99 10.55 4.63 26.31
CA LYS A 99 10.76 4.20 27.69
C LYS A 99 9.53 4.38 28.58
N ASP A 100 8.76 5.42 28.36
CA ASP A 100 7.66 5.80 29.24
C ASP A 100 6.32 5.81 28.49
N ALA A 101 5.23 5.62 29.23
CA ALA A 101 3.89 5.78 28.74
C ALA A 101 3.43 7.24 28.84
N PRO A 102 2.62 7.75 27.89
CA PRO A 102 2.00 9.06 28.00
C PRO A 102 1.00 9.06 29.15
N LEU A 103 0.81 10.22 29.80
CA LEU A 103 -0.18 10.38 30.86
C LEU A 103 -1.61 10.10 30.38
N ASN A 104 -1.91 10.50 29.15
CA ASN A 104 -3.18 10.22 28.50
C ASN A 104 -2.94 9.42 27.19
N LEU A 105 -3.06 8.13 27.30
CA LEU A 105 -2.79 7.20 26.21
C LEU A 105 -3.79 7.38 25.05
N ASN A 106 -5.05 7.64 25.35
CA ASN A 106 -6.08 7.81 24.31
C ASN A 106 -5.87 9.08 23.49
N GLU A 107 -5.47 10.18 24.10
CA GLU A 107 -5.14 11.41 23.38
C GLU A 107 -3.92 11.21 22.49
N PHE A 108 -2.88 10.57 23.01
CA PHE A 108 -1.67 10.24 22.24
C PHE A 108 -1.99 9.41 21.00
N TYR A 109 -2.77 8.34 21.15
CA TYR A 109 -3.19 7.49 20.03
C TYR A 109 -4.08 8.23 19.03
N GLY A 110 -5.03 9.01 19.53
CA GLY A 110 -5.91 9.80 18.68
C GLY A 110 -5.12 10.78 17.82
N GLU A 111 -4.14 11.46 18.40
CA GLU A 111 -3.32 12.42 17.65
C GLU A 111 -2.40 11.75 16.62
N ILE A 112 -1.73 10.66 16.98
CA ILE A 112 -0.93 9.90 16.01
C ILE A 112 -1.80 9.42 14.86
N SER A 113 -2.97 8.85 15.15
CA SER A 113 -3.89 8.37 14.12
C SER A 113 -4.32 9.49 13.17
N MET A 114 -4.65 10.67 13.71
CA MET A 114 -5.02 11.84 12.90
C MET A 114 -3.85 12.33 12.01
N ILE A 115 -2.63 12.30 12.53
CA ILE A 115 -1.45 12.71 11.76
C ILE A 115 -1.15 11.68 10.67
N LEU A 116 -1.19 10.39 10.98
CA LEU A 116 -1.00 9.34 9.99
C LEU A 116 -2.05 9.44 8.87
N GLU A 117 -3.32 9.67 9.22
CA GLU A 117 -4.39 9.87 8.25
C GLU A 117 -4.15 11.10 7.38
N LYS A 118 -3.70 12.21 7.96
CA LYS A 118 -3.42 13.45 7.23
C LYS A 118 -2.22 13.32 6.28
N GLU A 119 -1.14 12.68 6.72
CA GLU A 119 0.11 12.59 5.95
C GLU A 119 0.13 11.43 4.95
N PHE A 120 -0.47 10.31 5.32
CA PHE A 120 -0.40 9.05 4.57
C PHE A 120 -1.76 8.49 4.17
N GLY A 121 -2.84 9.23 4.40
CA GLY A 121 -4.19 8.70 4.26
C GLY A 121 -4.42 7.54 5.24
N ASN A 122 -5.37 6.67 4.92
CA ASN A 122 -5.61 5.46 5.71
C ASN A 122 -4.73 4.27 5.29
N TRP A 123 -3.62 4.52 4.60
CA TRP A 123 -2.73 3.46 4.11
C TRP A 123 -1.77 2.94 5.18
N ILE A 124 -1.38 3.79 6.13
CA ILE A 124 -0.60 3.41 7.30
C ILE A 124 -1.48 3.55 8.52
N LYS A 125 -1.67 2.45 9.23
CA LYS A 125 -2.46 2.43 10.44
C LYS A 125 -1.57 2.51 11.67
N LEU A 126 -2.17 2.88 12.78
CA LEU A 126 -1.48 2.91 14.06
C LEU A 126 -0.87 1.55 14.42
N ASP A 127 -1.57 0.45 14.11
CA ASP A 127 -1.12 -0.91 14.37
C ASP A 127 0.10 -1.32 13.52
N ASP A 128 0.27 -0.71 12.34
CA ASP A 128 1.44 -0.94 11.49
C ASP A 128 2.68 -0.27 12.10
N LEU A 129 2.49 0.83 12.83
CA LEU A 129 3.57 1.57 13.48
C LEU A 129 3.89 1.01 14.89
N PHE A 130 2.87 0.63 15.63
CA PHE A 130 2.97 0.14 17.02
C PHE A 130 2.38 -1.26 17.14
N TRP A 131 3.20 -2.25 16.90
CA TRP A 131 2.78 -3.63 17.08
C TRP A 131 2.52 -3.92 18.57
N ASN A 132 1.33 -4.40 18.93
CA ASN A 132 0.86 -4.56 20.30
C ASN A 132 0.85 -3.24 21.12
N LEU A 133 -0.06 -2.35 20.77
CA LEU A 133 -0.25 -1.05 21.43
C LEU A 133 -0.32 -1.13 22.96
N GLU A 134 -1.02 -2.12 23.51
CA GLU A 134 -1.12 -2.32 24.96
C GLU A 134 0.25 -2.58 25.60
N ASP A 135 1.11 -3.31 24.90
CA ASP A 135 2.45 -3.62 25.37
C ASP A 135 3.47 -2.51 25.09
N CYS A 136 3.20 -1.60 24.16
CA CYS A 136 4.15 -0.54 23.81
C CYS A 136 4.40 0.45 24.94
N PHE A 137 3.47 0.59 25.89
CA PHE A 137 3.51 1.60 26.95
C PHE A 137 3.39 1.04 28.36
N THR A 138 3.92 -0.17 28.60
CA THR A 138 4.07 -0.68 29.96
C THR A 138 5.20 0.06 30.68
N LYS A 139 4.94 0.53 31.89
CA LYS A 139 5.80 1.47 32.65
C LYS A 139 7.25 1.03 32.90
N ASP A 140 7.58 -0.24 32.75
CA ASP A 140 8.85 -0.75 33.23
C ASP A 140 9.79 -1.33 32.16
N LYS A 141 9.43 -1.21 30.85
CA LYS A 141 10.26 -1.80 29.78
C LYS A 141 10.40 -0.84 28.60
N GLU A 142 11.65 -0.64 28.21
CA GLU A 142 11.95 0.03 26.94
C GLU A 142 11.39 -0.78 25.78
N LYS A 143 10.60 -0.14 24.92
CA LYS A 143 10.01 -0.74 23.73
C LYS A 143 10.76 -0.33 22.48
N TYR A 144 11.05 -1.31 21.65
CA TYR A 144 11.73 -1.16 20.38
C TYR A 144 10.73 -1.02 19.23
N LEU A 145 10.99 -0.05 18.38
CA LEU A 145 10.28 0.18 17.14
C LEU A 145 11.30 0.36 16.01
N ALA A 146 10.96 -0.05 14.80
CA ALA A 146 11.74 0.26 13.60
C ALA A 146 10.93 1.26 12.76
N ILE A 147 11.31 2.53 12.80
CA ILE A 147 10.53 3.62 12.20
C ILE A 147 11.15 4.03 10.86
N SER A 148 10.34 4.06 9.80
CA SER A 148 10.75 4.54 8.49
C SER A 148 11.18 6.00 8.53
N ASP A 149 12.14 6.37 7.69
CA ASP A 149 12.73 7.71 7.67
C ASP A 149 11.66 8.83 7.53
N SER A 150 10.65 8.63 6.71
CA SER A 150 9.54 9.59 6.53
C SER A 150 8.70 9.82 7.79
N LEU A 151 8.63 8.84 8.69
CA LEU A 151 7.80 8.90 9.90
C LEU A 151 8.59 9.36 11.14
N LEU A 152 9.92 9.33 11.07
CA LEU A 152 10.77 9.49 12.24
C LEU A 152 10.57 10.84 12.95
N GLU A 153 10.57 11.93 12.20
CA GLU A 153 10.42 13.27 12.80
C GLU A 153 9.01 13.51 13.34
N THR A 154 8.00 12.98 12.67
CA THR A 154 6.61 13.01 13.14
C THR A 154 6.48 12.31 14.50
N VAL A 155 7.03 11.08 14.61
CA VAL A 155 6.98 10.33 15.86
C VAL A 155 7.75 11.03 16.98
N LYS A 156 8.94 11.58 16.71
CA LYS A 156 9.71 12.36 17.68
C LYS A 156 8.94 13.58 18.21
N THR A 157 8.32 14.31 17.29
CA THR A 157 7.53 15.51 17.65
C THR A 157 6.38 15.16 18.57
N ILE A 158 5.67 14.08 18.29
CA ILE A 158 4.56 13.61 19.13
C ILE A 158 5.07 13.12 20.49
N CYS A 159 6.15 12.33 20.52
CA CYS A 159 6.77 11.91 21.77
C CYS A 159 7.15 13.12 22.63
N GLY A 160 7.73 14.15 22.04
CA GLY A 160 8.09 15.38 22.74
C GLY A 160 6.87 16.11 23.32
N LYS A 161 5.78 16.20 22.55
CA LYS A 161 4.52 16.84 23.00
C LYS A 161 3.92 16.15 24.23
N TYR A 162 4.00 14.82 24.29
CA TYR A 162 3.45 14.03 25.40
C TYR A 162 4.48 13.69 26.49
N ASN A 163 5.64 14.33 26.48
CA ASN A 163 6.73 14.10 27.43
C ASN A 163 7.15 12.62 27.52
N ILE A 164 7.11 11.90 26.41
CA ILE A 164 7.54 10.51 26.32
C ILE A 164 9.04 10.49 26.08
N HIS A 165 9.78 9.83 26.99
CA HIS A 165 11.22 9.64 26.80
C HIS A 165 11.49 8.61 25.71
N TYR A 166 12.31 8.98 24.74
CA TYR A 166 12.75 8.11 23.68
C TYR A 166 14.23 8.27 23.38
N ARG A 167 14.82 7.28 22.74
CA ARG A 167 16.12 7.40 22.11
C ARG A 167 16.11 6.82 20.70
N SER A 168 16.83 7.47 19.81
CA SER A 168 17.09 6.94 18.47
C SER A 168 18.38 6.13 18.51
N GLY A 169 18.35 4.94 17.92
CA GLY A 169 19.49 4.06 17.77
C GLY A 169 20.09 4.14 16.35
N LYS A 170 20.56 2.99 15.86
CA LYS A 170 21.17 2.88 14.52
C LYS A 170 20.14 3.06 13.43
N ARG A 171 20.48 3.85 12.40
CA ARG A 171 19.73 3.86 11.15
C ARG A 171 20.17 2.68 10.29
N GLN A 172 19.23 1.84 9.90
CA GLN A 172 19.42 0.67 9.06
C GLN A 172 19.07 1.01 7.62
N THR A 173 19.91 0.62 6.68
CA THR A 173 19.71 0.87 5.25
C THR A 173 20.22 -0.31 4.42
N GLY A 174 19.73 -0.45 3.19
CA GLY A 174 20.20 -1.44 2.25
C GLY A 174 20.19 -2.85 2.84
N LYS A 175 21.34 -3.53 2.84
CA LYS A 175 21.44 -4.93 3.28
C LYS A 175 21.07 -5.17 4.75
N ASP A 176 21.20 -4.15 5.61
CA ASP A 176 20.85 -4.25 7.03
C ASP A 176 19.34 -4.50 7.21
N LEU A 177 18.51 -4.08 6.26
CA LEU A 177 17.05 -4.25 6.29
C LEU A 177 16.60 -5.66 5.87
N GLY A 178 17.45 -6.48 5.30
CA GLY A 178 17.12 -7.84 4.89
C GLY A 178 15.91 -7.92 3.94
N PHE A 179 14.82 -8.53 4.38
CA PHE A 179 13.60 -8.67 3.60
C PHE A 179 12.99 -7.33 3.17
N TYR A 180 13.05 -6.32 4.02
CA TYR A 180 12.48 -4.99 3.78
C TYR A 180 13.28 -4.13 2.79
N ASN A 181 14.48 -4.54 2.39
CA ASN A 181 15.25 -3.82 1.38
C ASN A 181 14.76 -4.14 -0.04
N LYS A 182 13.77 -3.41 -0.51
CA LYS A 182 13.18 -3.54 -1.85
C LYS A 182 13.06 -2.16 -2.53
N PRO A 183 14.17 -1.46 -2.77
CA PRO A 183 14.15 -0.06 -3.22
C PRO A 183 13.48 0.17 -4.59
N ASN A 184 13.38 -0.88 -5.42
CA ASN A 184 12.76 -0.81 -6.74
C ASN A 184 11.34 -1.38 -6.77
N SER A 185 10.71 -1.59 -5.60
CA SER A 185 9.32 -2.01 -5.55
C SER A 185 8.41 -0.91 -6.07
N LYS A 186 7.35 -1.32 -6.76
CA LYS A 186 6.30 -0.46 -7.29
C LYS A 186 4.95 -1.00 -6.85
N LEU A 187 3.98 -0.13 -6.82
CA LEU A 187 2.60 -0.44 -6.49
C LEU A 187 1.76 -0.43 -7.76
N LEU A 188 1.18 -1.57 -8.13
CA LEU A 188 0.08 -1.63 -9.07
C LEU A 188 -1.22 -1.53 -8.28
N ILE A 189 -2.00 -0.49 -8.52
CA ILE A 189 -3.23 -0.22 -7.79
C ILE A 189 -4.42 -0.16 -8.74
N PHE A 190 -5.54 -0.73 -8.28
CA PHE A 190 -6.81 -0.72 -8.96
C PHE A 190 -7.79 0.09 -8.13
N GLY A 191 -8.30 1.15 -8.69
CA GLY A 191 -9.15 2.04 -7.91
C GLY A 191 -10.13 2.84 -8.76
N ASN A 192 -11.00 3.53 -8.07
CA ASN A 192 -11.93 4.47 -8.66
C ASN A 192 -11.21 5.80 -8.97
N THR A 193 -11.92 6.82 -9.48
CA THR A 193 -11.40 8.15 -9.87
C THR A 193 -10.42 8.79 -8.91
N ASP A 194 -10.49 8.42 -7.65
CA ASP A 194 -9.70 9.00 -6.56
C ASP A 194 -8.65 8.03 -6.04
N VAL A 195 -7.92 7.39 -6.94
CA VAL A 195 -6.71 6.64 -6.56
C VAL A 195 -5.63 7.64 -6.18
N CYS A 196 -5.77 8.23 -5.03
CA CYS A 196 -4.73 9.10 -4.47
C CYS A 196 -4.33 8.59 -3.08
N PRO A 197 -3.13 8.96 -2.60
CA PRO A 197 -2.66 8.58 -1.28
C PRO A 197 -3.62 8.94 -0.13
N ASN A 198 -4.49 9.93 -0.36
CA ASN A 198 -5.39 10.46 0.65
C ASN A 198 -6.78 9.77 0.68
N HIS A 199 -7.09 8.92 -0.30
CA HIS A 199 -8.38 8.26 -0.39
C HIS A 199 -8.21 6.74 -0.27
N TYR A 200 -8.42 6.22 0.93
CA TYR A 200 -8.44 4.79 1.18
C TYR A 200 -9.86 4.25 1.00
N ASN A 201 -10.01 3.32 0.06
CA ASN A 201 -11.21 2.52 -0.03
C ASN A 201 -10.89 1.11 0.51
N PHE A 202 -11.64 0.63 1.50
CA PHE A 202 -11.43 -0.69 2.14
C PHE A 202 -11.37 -1.87 1.17
N LYS A 203 -11.89 -1.69 -0.04
CA LYS A 203 -11.91 -2.71 -1.10
C LYS A 203 -10.85 -2.49 -2.18
N GLN A 204 -9.97 -1.53 -2.01
CA GLN A 204 -8.97 -1.22 -3.02
C GLN A 204 -7.97 -2.36 -3.17
N HIS A 205 -7.81 -2.83 -4.40
CA HIS A 205 -6.93 -3.92 -4.78
C HIS A 205 -5.58 -3.37 -5.13
N TYR A 206 -4.52 -4.04 -4.69
CA TYR A 206 -3.17 -3.66 -5.07
C TYR A 206 -2.22 -4.86 -5.12
N VAL A 207 -1.13 -4.70 -5.86
CA VAL A 207 0.03 -5.60 -5.87
C VAL A 207 1.30 -4.78 -5.71
N ILE A 208 2.17 -5.17 -4.79
CA ILE A 208 3.53 -4.64 -4.66
C ILE A 208 4.48 -5.64 -5.30
N ALA A 209 5.16 -5.23 -6.35
CA ALA A 209 6.11 -6.06 -7.08
C ALA A 209 7.20 -5.18 -7.70
N LYS A 210 8.24 -5.79 -8.30
CA LYS A 210 9.26 -5.02 -9.01
C LYS A 210 8.87 -4.73 -10.45
N ASN A 211 8.30 -5.71 -11.14
CA ASN A 211 7.96 -5.60 -12.55
C ASN A 211 6.51 -6.01 -12.79
N PHE A 212 5.92 -5.37 -13.80
CA PHE A 212 4.56 -5.66 -14.26
C PHE A 212 4.57 -5.80 -15.77
N GLU A 213 4.09 -6.94 -16.25
CA GLU A 213 3.89 -7.21 -17.68
C GLU A 213 2.39 -7.33 -17.94
N PHE A 214 1.95 -6.69 -19.03
CA PHE A 214 0.55 -6.66 -19.45
C PHE A 214 0.43 -7.31 -20.83
N GLU A 215 -0.39 -8.34 -20.90
CA GLU A 215 -0.60 -9.12 -22.11
C GLU A 215 -2.10 -9.16 -22.44
N ARG A 216 -2.46 -8.77 -23.64
CA ARG A 216 -3.81 -8.98 -24.16
C ARG A 216 -3.90 -10.40 -24.70
N ILE A 217 -4.80 -11.20 -24.13
CA ILE A 217 -4.98 -12.62 -24.49
C ILE A 217 -5.99 -12.73 -25.65
N LYS A 218 -7.02 -11.88 -25.64
CA LYS A 218 -8.11 -11.90 -26.60
C LYS A 218 -8.62 -10.50 -26.90
#